data_1d459c19fb7f5b53716c595af2527a5f
#
_entry.id   1d459c19fb7f5b53716c595af2527a5f
#
_cell.length_a   1.000
_cell.length_b   1.000
_cell.length_c   1.000
_cell.angle_alpha   90.00
_cell.angle_beta   90.00
_cell.angle_gamma   90.00
#
_symmetry.space_group_name_H-M   'P 1'
#
loop_
_entity.id
_entity.type
_entity.pdbx_description
1 polymer ?
#
loop_
_entity_poly.entity_id
_entity_poly.type
_entity_poly.pdbx_seq_one_letter_code
_entity_poly.pdbx_strand_id
1 'polypeptide(L)'
;MPAVQETVEQVRRIDVDQYKYGFETLIESDKAPKGLSEDTVRFISAKKSEPEWMLAWRLDAYRRWLTMREPKWAKVTYGPIDYQNSYYYSAPKKAPQSLDEIDPEILRTYEKLGIPLREREALLGIQKSAGEGAEAQEGENGGNGYGRVAVDAVFDSVSVATTFQAELAKAGVLFMPISEALQKHPDLVKKYLGTVVPISDNFFATLNAAVFSDGSFVYVPPGVRCPMELSTYFRINERNTGQFER
;
A
#
# COMPACT_ATOMS: atom_id res chain seq x y z
N MET A 1 -42.58 1.25 -14.43
CA MET A 1 -42.10 1.86 -13.17
C MET A 1 -41.83 0.87 -12.03
N PRO A 2 -42.14 -0.46 -12.13
CA PRO A 2 -41.76 -1.42 -11.09
C PRO A 2 -40.24 -1.67 -10.98
N ALA A 3 -39.51 -1.69 -12.09
CA ALA A 3 -38.07 -1.97 -12.09
C ALA A 3 -37.19 -0.97 -11.30
N VAL A 4 -37.57 0.30 -11.27
CA VAL A 4 -36.83 1.34 -10.52
C VAL A 4 -37.04 1.19 -9.02
N GLN A 5 -38.24 0.81 -8.58
CA GLN A 5 -38.55 0.55 -7.17
C GLN A 5 -37.81 -0.69 -6.66
N GLU A 6 -37.73 -1.73 -7.47
CA GLU A 6 -37.01 -2.98 -7.16
C GLU A 6 -35.49 -2.72 -7.01
N THR A 7 -34.93 -1.90 -7.88
CA THR A 7 -33.51 -1.50 -7.82
C THR A 7 -33.21 -0.65 -6.58
N VAL A 8 -34.11 0.27 -6.22
CA VAL A 8 -33.97 1.11 -5.01
C VAL A 8 -34.10 0.28 -3.73
N GLU A 9 -35.00 -0.73 -3.71
CA GLU A 9 -35.09 -1.66 -2.58
C GLU A 9 -33.87 -2.59 -2.48
N GLN A 10 -33.33 -3.05 -3.60
CA GLN A 10 -32.07 -3.83 -3.63
C GLN A 10 -30.89 -3.01 -3.09
N VAL A 11 -30.78 -1.73 -3.48
CA VAL A 11 -29.73 -0.84 -2.97
C VAL A 11 -29.91 -0.55 -1.47
N ARG A 12 -31.17 -0.44 -0.98
CA ARG A 12 -31.44 -0.27 0.47
C ARG A 12 -31.17 -1.51 1.31
N ARG A 13 -31.18 -2.69 0.70
CA ARG A 13 -30.85 -3.98 1.34
C ARG A 13 -29.36 -4.31 1.31
N ILE A 14 -28.54 -3.52 0.63
CA ILE A 14 -27.09 -3.65 0.72
C ILE A 14 -26.71 -3.20 2.12
N ASP A 15 -26.39 -4.14 2.97
CA ASP A 15 -25.80 -3.86 4.26
C ASP A 15 -24.40 -3.27 4.01
N VAL A 16 -24.32 -1.95 4.14
CA VAL A 16 -23.09 -1.19 3.90
C VAL A 16 -22.03 -1.55 4.94
N ASP A 17 -22.45 -2.13 6.06
CA ASP A 17 -21.58 -2.57 7.16
C ASP A 17 -21.02 -4.00 6.91
N GLN A 18 -21.67 -4.79 6.05
CA GLN A 18 -21.15 -6.05 5.56
C GLN A 18 -20.79 -5.93 4.09
N TYR A 19 -19.54 -5.58 3.84
CA TYR A 19 -19.02 -5.52 2.48
C TYR A 19 -19.05 -6.93 1.84
N LYS A 20 -20.00 -7.14 0.92
CA LYS A 20 -20.29 -8.45 0.30
C LYS A 20 -19.08 -9.11 -0.37
N TYR A 21 -18.05 -8.34 -0.69
CA TYR A 21 -16.80 -8.78 -1.33
C TYR A 21 -15.57 -8.47 -0.47
N GLY A 22 -15.77 -7.93 0.73
CA GLY A 22 -14.74 -7.68 1.70
C GLY A 22 -14.69 -8.78 2.75
N PHE A 23 -13.56 -8.93 3.37
CA PHE A 23 -13.37 -9.80 4.50
C PHE A 23 -12.50 -9.06 5.52
N GLU A 24 -12.91 -9.13 6.76
CA GLU A 24 -12.07 -8.74 7.87
C GLU A 24 -11.29 -9.99 8.30
N THR A 25 -9.98 -9.95 8.18
CA THR A 25 -9.13 -10.94 8.85
C THR A 25 -8.82 -10.45 10.25
N LEU A 26 -9.12 -11.26 11.27
CA LEU A 26 -8.76 -10.98 12.66
C LEU A 26 -7.24 -11.14 12.85
N ILE A 27 -6.48 -10.21 12.31
CA ILE A 27 -5.03 -10.15 12.49
C ILE A 27 -4.75 -9.14 13.61
N GLU A 28 -4.02 -9.59 14.64
CA GLU A 28 -3.51 -8.65 15.65
C GLU A 28 -2.59 -7.63 14.99
N SER A 29 -2.97 -6.36 15.09
CA SER A 29 -2.23 -5.25 14.50
C SER A 29 -1.53 -4.42 15.56
N ASP A 30 -0.32 -3.97 15.26
CA ASP A 30 0.38 -2.93 15.99
C ASP A 30 -0.06 -1.57 15.43
N LYS A 31 -0.75 -0.78 16.24
CA LYS A 31 -1.36 0.49 15.81
C LYS A 31 -0.72 1.66 16.53
N ALA A 32 -0.53 2.77 15.80
CA ALA A 32 -0.32 4.05 16.44
C ALA A 32 -1.54 4.43 17.29
N PRO A 33 -1.38 5.26 18.31
CA PRO A 33 -2.53 5.92 18.95
C PRO A 33 -3.39 6.62 17.92
N LYS A 34 -4.71 6.71 18.17
CA LYS A 34 -5.61 7.50 17.33
C LYS A 34 -5.22 8.97 17.31
N GLY A 35 -5.47 9.58 16.20
CA GLY A 35 -5.30 11.01 16.00
C GLY A 35 -4.00 11.40 15.32
N LEU A 36 -4.00 12.60 14.80
CA LEU A 36 -2.92 13.20 14.05
C LEU A 36 -2.19 14.23 14.90
N SER A 37 -0.94 13.96 15.19
CA SER A 37 -0.06 14.81 15.99
C SER A 37 1.39 14.67 15.53
N GLU A 38 2.30 15.53 16.04
CA GLU A 38 3.75 15.33 15.81
C GLU A 38 4.22 13.97 16.37
N ASP A 39 3.64 13.50 17.47
CA ASP A 39 4.01 12.19 18.05
C ASP A 39 3.60 11.05 17.12
N THR A 40 2.44 11.14 16.47
CA THR A 40 2.00 10.17 15.45
C THR A 40 2.98 10.15 14.28
N VAL A 41 3.40 11.31 13.78
CA VAL A 41 4.38 11.42 12.69
C VAL A 41 5.73 10.82 13.09
N ARG A 42 6.21 11.11 14.30
CA ARG A 42 7.45 10.54 14.86
C ARG A 42 7.35 9.03 15.04
N PHE A 43 6.20 8.55 15.49
CA PHE A 43 5.94 7.12 15.63
C PHE A 43 6.07 6.39 14.29
N ILE A 44 5.43 6.91 13.22
CA ILE A 44 5.51 6.34 11.87
C ILE A 44 6.96 6.29 11.40
N SER A 45 7.68 7.41 11.51
CA SER A 45 9.08 7.52 11.10
C SER A 45 9.99 6.54 11.86
N ALA A 46 9.79 6.39 13.18
CA ALA A 46 10.53 5.43 14.01
C ALA A 46 10.24 3.98 13.61
N LYS A 47 8.96 3.63 13.36
CA LYS A 47 8.57 2.28 12.90
C LYS A 47 9.19 1.90 11.55
N LYS A 48 9.40 2.88 10.68
CA LYS A 48 10.04 2.71 9.36
C LYS A 48 11.56 2.89 9.40
N SER A 49 12.14 3.15 10.59
CA SER A 49 13.59 3.41 10.75
C SER A 49 14.11 4.48 9.79
N GLU A 50 13.33 5.53 9.59
CA GLU A 50 13.63 6.57 8.62
C GLU A 50 14.83 7.43 9.03
N PRO A 51 15.61 7.92 8.07
CA PRO A 51 16.68 8.89 8.36
C PRO A 51 16.10 10.23 8.86
N GLU A 52 16.88 10.96 9.65
CA GLU A 52 16.46 12.21 10.29
C GLU A 52 15.90 13.25 9.29
N TRP A 53 16.47 13.34 8.09
CA TRP A 53 15.98 14.27 7.07
C TRP A 53 14.55 13.94 6.62
N MET A 54 14.18 12.65 6.62
CA MET A 54 12.85 12.21 6.25
C MET A 54 11.83 12.57 7.33
N LEU A 55 12.18 12.38 8.60
CA LEU A 55 11.37 12.84 9.73
C LEU A 55 11.17 14.37 9.69
N ALA A 56 12.24 15.12 9.45
CA ALA A 56 12.16 16.58 9.33
C ALA A 56 11.20 17.01 8.19
N TRP A 57 11.27 16.33 7.05
CA TRP A 57 10.39 16.57 5.90
C TRP A 57 8.92 16.28 6.23
N ARG A 58 8.62 15.17 6.95
CA ARG A 58 7.28 14.84 7.42
C ARG A 58 6.73 15.88 8.39
N LEU A 59 7.54 16.30 9.35
CA LEU A 59 7.14 17.31 10.35
C LEU A 59 6.87 18.67 9.70
N ASP A 60 7.64 19.05 8.67
CA ASP A 60 7.34 20.26 7.89
C ASP A 60 5.99 20.12 7.16
N ALA A 61 5.72 18.98 6.54
CA ALA A 61 4.44 18.71 5.93
C ALA A 61 3.27 18.78 6.93
N TYR A 62 3.44 18.17 8.11
CA TYR A 62 2.40 18.22 9.15
C TYR A 62 2.12 19.65 9.63
N ARG A 63 3.17 20.44 9.90
CA ARG A 63 3.01 21.83 10.34
C ARG A 63 2.35 22.70 9.27
N ARG A 64 2.65 22.50 8.00
CA ARG A 64 1.97 23.15 6.88
C ARG A 64 0.50 22.75 6.84
N TRP A 65 0.20 21.47 6.98
CA TRP A 65 -1.17 20.96 6.97
C TRP A 65 -2.03 21.61 8.04
N LEU A 66 -1.52 21.87 9.23
CA LEU A 66 -2.23 22.57 10.31
C LEU A 66 -2.69 23.99 9.92
N THR A 67 -2.02 24.61 8.96
CA THR A 67 -2.38 25.96 8.46
C THR A 67 -3.31 25.94 7.25
N MET A 68 -3.54 24.76 6.67
CA MET A 68 -4.36 24.59 5.48
C MET A 68 -5.84 24.35 5.83
N ARG A 69 -6.68 24.54 4.84
CA ARG A 69 -8.12 24.23 4.94
C ARG A 69 -8.48 23.15 3.94
N GLU A 70 -9.34 22.24 4.36
CA GLU A 70 -9.89 21.23 3.47
C GLU A 70 -10.64 21.89 2.30
N PRO A 71 -10.34 21.48 1.06
CA PRO A 71 -10.95 22.10 -0.13
C PRO A 71 -12.43 21.75 -0.24
N LYS A 72 -13.24 22.73 -0.64
CA LYS A 72 -14.70 22.60 -0.85
C LYS A 72 -15.12 22.77 -2.31
N TRP A 73 -14.18 22.87 -3.23
CA TRP A 73 -14.46 23.11 -4.64
C TRP A 73 -14.82 21.85 -5.43
N ALA A 74 -14.47 20.67 -4.93
CA ALA A 74 -14.76 19.41 -5.60
C ALA A 74 -16.27 19.11 -5.55
N LYS A 75 -16.83 18.63 -6.66
CA LYS A 75 -18.23 18.19 -6.75
C LYS A 75 -18.42 16.78 -6.19
N VAL A 76 -17.97 16.58 -4.97
CA VAL A 76 -18.15 15.33 -4.21
C VAL A 76 -18.86 15.63 -2.91
N THR A 77 -19.72 14.71 -2.47
CA THR A 77 -20.43 14.83 -1.21
C THR A 77 -19.96 13.75 -0.27
N TYR A 78 -19.36 14.15 0.84
CA TYR A 78 -18.97 13.28 1.95
C TYR A 78 -19.20 14.02 3.27
N GLY A 79 -19.38 13.25 4.33
CA GLY A 79 -19.51 13.82 5.68
C GLY A 79 -18.22 14.46 6.18
N PRO A 80 -18.28 15.23 7.28
CA PRO A 80 -17.08 15.77 7.92
C PRO A 80 -16.12 14.65 8.30
N ILE A 81 -14.83 14.82 7.96
CA ILE A 81 -13.80 13.88 8.34
C ILE A 81 -13.26 14.27 9.72
N ASP A 82 -13.33 13.34 10.67
CA ASP A 82 -12.69 13.50 11.98
C ASP A 82 -11.26 12.92 11.93
N TYR A 83 -10.30 13.78 11.63
CA TYR A 83 -8.89 13.43 11.55
C TYR A 83 -8.30 12.97 12.89
N GLN A 84 -8.97 13.20 14.01
CA GLN A 84 -8.53 12.76 15.33
C GLN A 84 -9.09 11.39 15.72
N ASN A 85 -10.09 10.88 15.00
CA ASN A 85 -10.68 9.57 15.24
C ASN A 85 -10.19 8.48 14.27
N SER A 86 -9.07 8.69 13.62
CA SER A 86 -8.47 7.75 12.67
C SER A 86 -7.12 7.24 13.16
N TYR A 87 -6.77 6.02 12.75
CA TYR A 87 -5.43 5.47 12.91
C TYR A 87 -4.61 5.78 11.65
N TYR A 88 -3.43 6.31 11.81
CA TYR A 88 -2.52 6.68 10.72
C TYR A 88 -1.40 5.65 10.48
N TYR A 89 -1.36 4.63 11.31
CA TYR A 89 -0.48 3.49 11.14
C TYR A 89 -1.11 2.25 11.75
N SER A 90 -1.10 1.17 10.99
CA SER A 90 -1.47 -0.18 11.42
C SER A 90 -0.60 -1.18 10.69
N ALA A 91 -0.01 -2.11 11.41
CA ALA A 91 0.79 -3.16 10.80
C ALA A 91 0.47 -4.51 11.45
N PRO A 92 0.43 -5.62 10.70
CA PRO A 92 0.29 -6.94 11.28
C PRO A 92 1.42 -7.22 12.28
N LYS A 93 1.10 -7.74 13.47
CA LYS A 93 2.12 -8.11 14.47
C LYS A 93 2.96 -9.29 14.06
N LYS A 94 2.39 -10.21 13.29
CA LYS A 94 3.07 -11.40 12.76
C LYS A 94 2.69 -11.56 11.30
N ALA A 95 3.70 -11.77 10.45
CA ALA A 95 3.47 -12.32 9.13
C ALA A 95 3.08 -13.80 9.26
N PRO A 96 2.08 -14.30 8.51
CA PRO A 96 1.74 -15.72 8.49
C PRO A 96 2.96 -16.53 8.01
N GLN A 97 3.19 -17.68 8.64
CA GLN A 97 4.34 -18.53 8.30
C GLN A 97 4.01 -19.56 7.21
N SER A 98 2.71 -19.81 6.98
CA SER A 98 2.25 -20.74 5.94
C SER A 98 0.92 -20.27 5.33
N LEU A 99 0.59 -20.86 4.16
CA LEU A 99 -0.71 -20.62 3.51
C LEU A 99 -1.89 -21.11 4.36
N ASP A 100 -1.66 -22.10 5.22
CA ASP A 100 -2.71 -22.70 6.07
C ASP A 100 -3.14 -21.78 7.21
N GLU A 101 -2.32 -20.78 7.55
CA GLU A 101 -2.63 -19.76 8.57
C GLU A 101 -3.46 -18.60 8.00
N ILE A 102 -3.75 -18.64 6.70
CA ILE A 102 -4.42 -17.54 6.00
C ILE A 102 -5.88 -17.88 5.79
N ASP A 103 -6.72 -16.87 5.97
CA ASP A 103 -8.14 -16.99 5.67
C ASP A 103 -8.35 -17.50 4.24
N PRO A 104 -9.07 -18.62 4.06
CA PRO A 104 -9.36 -19.20 2.74
C PRO A 104 -10.00 -18.21 1.76
N GLU A 105 -10.72 -17.21 2.25
CA GLU A 105 -11.32 -16.16 1.39
C GLU A 105 -10.27 -15.24 0.77
N ILE A 106 -9.17 -14.98 1.47
CA ILE A 106 -8.05 -14.24 0.91
C ILE A 106 -7.43 -15.02 -0.24
N LEU A 107 -7.18 -16.29 -0.03
CA LEU A 107 -6.63 -17.18 -1.06
C LEU A 107 -7.53 -17.25 -2.29
N ARG A 108 -8.86 -17.38 -2.10
CA ARG A 108 -9.85 -17.35 -3.18
C ARG A 108 -9.89 -16.03 -3.93
N THR A 109 -9.69 -14.92 -3.21
CA THR A 109 -9.64 -13.59 -3.83
C THR A 109 -8.42 -13.46 -4.72
N TYR A 110 -7.26 -13.90 -4.28
CA TYR A 110 -6.05 -13.92 -5.09
C TYR A 110 -6.18 -14.85 -6.30
N GLU A 111 -6.90 -15.97 -6.14
CA GLU A 111 -7.21 -16.87 -7.24
C GLU A 111 -8.11 -16.22 -8.29
N LYS A 112 -9.17 -15.53 -7.87
CA LYS A 112 -10.05 -14.77 -8.76
C LYS A 112 -9.34 -13.63 -9.48
N LEU A 113 -8.33 -13.02 -8.85
CA LEU A 113 -7.50 -11.99 -9.44
C LEU A 113 -6.43 -12.56 -10.39
N GLY A 114 -6.35 -13.88 -10.53
CA GLY A 114 -5.36 -14.53 -11.39
C GLY A 114 -3.93 -14.44 -10.88
N ILE A 115 -3.73 -14.17 -9.59
CA ILE A 115 -2.40 -14.05 -8.99
C ILE A 115 -1.79 -15.46 -8.85
N PRO A 116 -0.62 -15.74 -9.44
CA PRO A 116 0.04 -17.04 -9.34
C PRO A 116 0.33 -17.47 -7.90
N LEU A 117 0.33 -18.78 -7.64
CA LEU A 117 0.47 -19.31 -6.27
C LEU A 117 1.77 -18.84 -5.58
N ARG A 118 2.88 -18.75 -6.30
CA ARG A 118 4.17 -18.24 -5.81
C ARG A 118 4.10 -16.77 -5.40
N GLU A 119 3.37 -15.98 -6.16
CA GLU A 119 3.16 -14.57 -5.87
C GLU A 119 2.20 -14.40 -4.70
N ARG A 120 1.22 -15.29 -4.55
CA ARG A 120 0.34 -15.32 -3.37
C ARG A 120 1.12 -15.55 -2.08
N GLU A 121 2.07 -16.50 -2.08
CA GLU A 121 2.95 -16.74 -0.93
C GLU A 121 3.76 -15.49 -0.56
N ALA A 122 4.31 -14.80 -1.57
CA ALA A 122 5.04 -13.56 -1.37
C ALA A 122 4.15 -12.42 -0.88
N LEU A 123 2.95 -12.26 -1.48
CA LEU A 123 1.96 -11.24 -1.09
C LEU A 123 1.42 -11.43 0.33
N LEU A 124 1.51 -12.63 0.85
CA LEU A 124 1.08 -12.99 2.20
C LEU A 124 2.20 -12.92 3.23
N GLY A 125 3.39 -12.48 2.80
CA GLY A 125 4.56 -12.35 3.68
C GLY A 125 5.11 -13.71 4.17
N ILE A 126 4.75 -14.81 3.50
CA ILE A 126 5.29 -16.13 3.81
C ILE A 126 6.75 -16.16 3.37
N GLN A 127 7.64 -15.99 4.32
CA GLN A 127 9.07 -16.16 4.11
C GLN A 127 9.36 -17.66 3.99
N LYS A 128 9.44 -18.18 2.76
CA LYS A 128 10.23 -19.40 2.57
C LYS A 128 11.68 -19.02 2.82
N SER A 129 12.28 -19.62 3.86
CA SER A 129 13.74 -19.63 4.01
C SER A 129 14.35 -19.91 2.65
N ALA A 130 15.21 -19.01 2.19
CA ALA A 130 15.93 -19.14 0.94
C ALA A 130 16.84 -20.37 1.02
N GLY A 131 16.28 -21.54 0.75
CA GLY A 131 16.97 -22.76 0.42
C GLY A 131 17.38 -22.65 -1.04
N GLU A 132 18.68 -22.68 -1.26
CA GLU A 132 19.31 -22.77 -2.56
C GLU A 132 18.58 -23.78 -3.46
N GLY A 133 18.23 -23.38 -4.70
CA GLY A 133 17.86 -24.29 -5.77
C GLY A 133 16.44 -24.23 -6.29
N ALA A 134 15.86 -23.05 -6.49
CA ALA A 134 14.70 -22.92 -7.35
C ALA A 134 15.11 -22.39 -8.73
N GLU A 135 15.65 -23.30 -9.55
CA GLU A 135 15.68 -23.09 -11.00
C GLU A 135 14.25 -22.85 -11.49
N ALA A 136 14.11 -21.80 -12.27
CA ALA A 136 12.84 -21.45 -12.91
C ALA A 136 12.40 -22.61 -13.80
N GLN A 137 11.49 -23.43 -13.30
CA GLN A 137 10.69 -24.26 -14.19
C GLN A 137 9.74 -23.32 -14.91
N GLU A 138 10.02 -23.06 -16.17
CA GLU A 138 9.10 -22.53 -17.16
C GLU A 138 7.89 -23.47 -17.22
N GLY A 139 6.89 -23.21 -16.42
CA GLY A 139 5.59 -23.84 -16.56
C GLY A 139 4.93 -23.25 -17.77
N GLU A 140 4.93 -24.00 -18.88
CA GLU A 140 3.99 -23.84 -19.98
C GLU A 140 2.57 -23.91 -19.42
N ASN A 141 1.99 -22.79 -19.12
CA ASN A 141 0.56 -22.57 -19.13
C ASN A 141 0.28 -21.29 -19.90
N GLY A 142 0.24 -21.46 -21.22
CA GLY A 142 -0.39 -20.53 -22.13
C GLY A 142 -1.86 -20.41 -21.78
N GLY A 143 -2.23 -19.26 -21.26
CA GLY A 143 -3.61 -18.91 -21.04
C GLY A 143 -3.72 -17.44 -20.78
N ASN A 144 -4.08 -16.71 -21.83
CA ASN A 144 -4.33 -15.28 -21.93
C ASN A 144 -3.07 -14.40 -21.92
N GLY A 145 -2.82 -13.72 -23.04
CA GLY A 145 -1.72 -12.86 -23.38
C GLY A 145 -1.48 -11.63 -22.48
N TYR A 146 -1.57 -11.79 -21.19
CA TYR A 146 -1.12 -10.82 -20.20
C TYR A 146 0.36 -11.08 -19.92
N GLY A 147 1.19 -10.11 -20.23
CA GLY A 147 2.62 -10.13 -19.94
C GLY A 147 2.89 -10.34 -18.45
N ARG A 148 4.13 -10.70 -18.10
CA ARG A 148 4.56 -10.82 -16.70
C ARG A 148 4.42 -9.47 -16.01
N VAL A 149 3.81 -9.47 -14.83
CA VAL A 149 3.58 -8.27 -14.02
C VAL A 149 4.34 -8.39 -12.71
N ALA A 150 5.20 -7.42 -12.41
CA ALA A 150 5.78 -7.30 -11.08
C ALA A 150 4.81 -6.55 -10.16
N VAL A 151 4.62 -7.07 -8.96
CA VAL A 151 3.65 -6.53 -7.99
C VAL A 151 4.37 -6.14 -6.71
N ASP A 152 4.09 -4.94 -6.23
CA ASP A 152 4.38 -4.51 -4.87
C ASP A 152 3.07 -4.54 -4.06
N ALA A 153 3.03 -5.34 -3.03
CA ALA A 153 1.84 -5.53 -2.21
C ALA A 153 2.00 -4.85 -0.86
N VAL A 154 1.08 -3.94 -0.60
CA VAL A 154 1.01 -3.19 0.66
C VAL A 154 -0.24 -3.61 1.42
N PHE A 155 -0.05 -4.05 2.65
CA PHE A 155 -1.10 -4.46 3.55
C PHE A 155 -1.14 -3.49 4.74
N ASP A 156 -2.25 -2.77 4.88
CA ASP A 156 -2.38 -1.64 5.81
C ASP A 156 -1.21 -0.64 5.64
N SER A 157 -0.30 -0.55 6.59
CA SER A 157 0.81 0.40 6.58
C SER A 157 2.18 -0.22 6.22
N VAL A 158 2.21 -1.46 5.70
CA VAL A 158 3.46 -2.18 5.47
C VAL A 158 3.46 -2.87 4.12
N SER A 159 4.51 -2.66 3.32
CA SER A 159 4.77 -3.53 2.18
C SER A 159 5.16 -4.91 2.67
N VAL A 160 4.43 -5.92 2.22
CA VAL A 160 4.63 -7.32 2.64
C VAL A 160 5.43 -8.10 1.63
N ALA A 161 5.40 -7.72 0.36
CA ALA A 161 6.18 -8.37 -0.68
C ALA A 161 6.29 -7.52 -1.94
N THR A 162 7.44 -7.60 -2.59
CA THR A 162 7.64 -7.07 -3.94
C THR A 162 8.22 -8.18 -4.82
N THR A 163 7.52 -8.51 -5.90
CA THR A 163 7.90 -9.60 -6.80
C THR A 163 8.92 -9.15 -7.86
N PHE A 164 9.70 -10.07 -8.43
CA PHE A 164 10.63 -9.83 -9.52
C PHE A 164 11.73 -8.78 -9.31
N GLN A 165 12.00 -8.35 -8.07
CA GLN A 165 13.02 -7.34 -7.76
C GLN A 165 14.39 -7.67 -8.37
N ALA A 166 14.86 -8.91 -8.21
CA ALA A 166 16.18 -9.32 -8.70
C ALA A 166 16.28 -9.33 -10.24
N GLU A 167 15.18 -9.65 -10.92
CA GLU A 167 15.12 -9.63 -12.38
C GLU A 167 15.10 -8.21 -12.92
N LEU A 168 14.27 -7.34 -12.33
CA LEU A 168 14.21 -5.92 -12.65
C LEU A 168 15.56 -5.23 -12.41
N ALA A 169 16.24 -5.58 -11.32
CA ALA A 169 17.57 -5.06 -11.00
C ALA A 169 18.63 -5.44 -12.06
N LYS A 170 18.55 -6.64 -12.66
CA LYS A 170 19.43 -7.02 -13.79
C LYS A 170 19.25 -6.12 -15.01
N ALA A 171 18.04 -5.61 -15.21
CA ALA A 171 17.74 -4.63 -16.25
C ALA A 171 18.07 -3.19 -15.84
N GLY A 172 18.54 -2.97 -14.60
CA GLY A 172 18.81 -1.65 -14.03
C GLY A 172 17.59 -0.95 -13.48
N VAL A 173 16.42 -1.61 -13.43
CA VAL A 173 15.18 -1.05 -12.90
C VAL A 173 15.08 -1.34 -11.40
N LEU A 174 14.80 -0.30 -10.60
CA LEU A 174 14.51 -0.46 -9.18
C LEU A 174 12.98 -0.48 -9.00
N PHE A 175 12.49 -1.49 -8.31
CA PHE A 175 11.10 -1.62 -7.90
C PHE A 175 11.07 -2.21 -6.51
N MET A 176 10.67 -1.42 -5.54
CA MET A 176 10.71 -1.79 -4.12
C MET A 176 9.79 -0.87 -3.30
N PRO A 177 9.45 -1.24 -2.05
CA PRO A 177 8.79 -0.32 -1.13
C PRO A 177 9.62 0.95 -0.93
N ILE A 178 8.95 2.10 -0.73
CA ILE A 178 9.66 3.35 -0.46
C ILE A 178 10.43 3.29 0.86
N SER A 179 9.93 2.54 1.83
CA SER A 179 10.63 2.29 3.10
C SER A 179 11.97 1.58 2.90
N GLU A 180 12.03 0.62 1.98
CA GLU A 180 13.28 -0.05 1.58
C GLU A 180 14.18 0.89 0.77
N ALA A 181 13.61 1.67 -0.16
CA ALA A 181 14.34 2.62 -0.97
C ALA A 181 15.01 3.72 -0.12
N LEU A 182 14.37 4.16 0.97
CA LEU A 182 14.95 5.10 1.93
C LEU A 182 16.22 4.57 2.59
N GLN A 183 16.35 3.26 2.75
CA GLN A 183 17.53 2.61 3.34
C GLN A 183 18.62 2.33 2.28
N LYS A 184 18.21 1.81 1.12
CA LYS A 184 19.15 1.35 0.08
C LYS A 184 19.55 2.44 -0.91
N HIS A 185 18.68 3.39 -1.18
CA HIS A 185 18.84 4.44 -2.19
C HIS A 185 18.43 5.83 -1.68
N PRO A 186 18.88 6.26 -0.46
CA PRO A 186 18.42 7.50 0.17
C PRO A 186 18.64 8.74 -0.71
N ASP A 187 19.73 8.79 -1.47
CA ASP A 187 20.04 9.94 -2.32
C ASP A 187 19.05 10.08 -3.49
N LEU A 188 18.62 8.95 -4.09
CA LEU A 188 17.59 8.96 -5.13
C LEU A 188 16.25 9.41 -4.56
N VAL A 189 15.85 8.86 -3.42
CA VAL A 189 14.60 9.27 -2.76
C VAL A 189 14.65 10.74 -2.42
N LYS A 190 15.71 11.22 -1.79
CA LYS A 190 15.89 12.63 -1.41
C LYS A 190 15.88 13.56 -2.63
N LYS A 191 16.41 13.11 -3.76
CA LYS A 191 16.46 13.88 -5.01
C LYS A 191 15.07 14.09 -5.62
N TYR A 192 14.20 13.08 -5.55
CA TYR A 192 12.95 13.09 -6.31
C TYR A 192 11.70 13.23 -5.45
N LEU A 193 11.74 12.85 -4.18
CA LEU A 193 10.58 12.92 -3.29
C LEU A 193 10.07 14.37 -3.18
N GLY A 194 8.79 14.57 -3.48
CA GLY A 194 8.14 15.86 -3.39
C GLY A 194 8.51 16.87 -4.49
N THR A 195 9.23 16.45 -5.55
CA THR A 195 9.61 17.36 -6.64
C THR A 195 8.49 17.59 -7.64
N VAL A 196 7.60 16.61 -7.84
CA VAL A 196 6.45 16.73 -8.75
C VAL A 196 5.20 17.15 -7.97
N VAL A 197 4.93 16.46 -6.86
CA VAL A 197 3.87 16.85 -5.91
C VAL A 197 4.53 17.31 -4.62
N PRO A 198 4.76 18.63 -4.44
CA PRO A 198 5.42 19.14 -3.25
C PRO A 198 4.53 19.01 -2.01
N ILE A 199 5.15 19.10 -0.83
CA ILE A 199 4.44 19.06 0.46
C ILE A 199 3.48 20.24 0.67
N SER A 200 3.52 21.23 -0.19
CA SER A 200 2.66 22.42 -0.17
C SER A 200 1.59 22.43 -1.25
N ASP A 201 1.43 21.34 -2.01
CA ASP A 201 0.57 21.32 -3.18
C ASP A 201 -0.91 21.53 -2.81
N ASN A 202 -1.46 20.65 -1.98
CA ASN A 202 -2.84 20.76 -1.52
C ASN A 202 -3.02 20.07 -0.16
N PHE A 203 -4.17 20.30 0.47
CA PHE A 203 -4.51 19.79 1.79
C PHE A 203 -4.28 18.27 1.92
N PHE A 204 -4.77 17.47 0.98
CA PHE A 204 -4.67 16.00 1.05
C PHE A 204 -3.27 15.50 0.70
N ALA A 205 -2.60 16.09 -0.28
CA ALA A 205 -1.22 15.76 -0.62
C ALA A 205 -0.25 16.10 0.53
N THR A 206 -0.51 17.21 1.23
CA THR A 206 0.26 17.63 2.42
C THR A 206 0.02 16.67 3.59
N LEU A 207 -1.25 16.28 3.84
CA LEU A 207 -1.57 15.25 4.83
C LEU A 207 -0.87 13.94 4.50
N ASN A 208 -0.99 13.48 3.27
CA ASN A 208 -0.32 12.26 2.81
C ASN A 208 1.19 12.34 3.03
N ALA A 209 1.82 13.47 2.70
CA ALA A 209 3.25 13.69 2.92
C ALA A 209 3.65 13.54 4.39
N ALA A 210 2.81 13.98 5.33
CA ALA A 210 3.08 13.86 6.76
C ALA A 210 3.00 12.41 7.27
N VAL A 211 2.05 11.61 6.76
CA VAL A 211 1.66 10.34 7.40
C VAL A 211 1.74 9.11 6.49
N PHE A 212 2.18 9.22 5.23
CA PHE A 212 2.30 8.02 4.41
C PHE A 212 3.17 6.97 5.10
N SER A 213 2.70 5.73 5.05
CA SER A 213 3.34 4.63 5.78
C SER A 213 4.21 3.77 4.88
N ASP A 214 3.86 3.68 3.61
CA ASP A 214 4.69 3.05 2.59
C ASP A 214 4.35 3.62 1.20
N GLY A 215 4.63 2.89 0.16
CA GLY A 215 4.39 3.20 -1.24
C GLY A 215 5.39 2.46 -2.11
N SER A 216 5.20 2.51 -3.41
CA SER A 216 6.09 1.85 -4.35
C SER A 216 7.10 2.83 -4.93
N PHE A 217 8.36 2.53 -4.73
CA PHE A 217 9.46 3.26 -5.37
C PHE A 217 9.84 2.58 -6.67
N VAL A 218 9.74 3.34 -7.77
CA VAL A 218 10.11 2.89 -9.10
C VAL A 218 11.17 3.84 -9.66
N TYR A 219 12.29 3.28 -10.11
CA TYR A 219 13.29 4.05 -10.83
C TYR A 219 13.72 3.29 -12.08
N VAL A 220 13.53 3.91 -13.23
CA VAL A 220 13.97 3.41 -14.54
C VAL A 220 15.05 4.35 -15.04
N PRO A 221 16.31 3.90 -15.20
CA PRO A 221 17.39 4.75 -15.68
C PRO A 221 17.15 5.25 -17.12
N PRO A 222 17.73 6.37 -17.52
CA PRO A 222 17.67 6.84 -18.90
C PRO A 222 18.11 5.77 -19.90
N GLY A 223 17.34 5.59 -20.98
CA GLY A 223 17.65 4.61 -22.03
C GLY A 223 17.27 3.17 -21.70
N VAL A 224 16.82 2.87 -20.49
CA VAL A 224 16.34 1.54 -20.09
C VAL A 224 14.85 1.42 -20.34
N ARG A 225 14.44 0.27 -20.92
CA ARG A 225 13.03 -0.12 -21.01
C ARG A 225 12.72 -1.16 -19.94
N CYS A 226 11.67 -0.92 -19.15
CA CYS A 226 11.22 -1.89 -18.17
C CYS A 226 10.77 -3.19 -18.87
N PRO A 227 11.29 -4.37 -18.48
CA PRO A 227 11.03 -5.62 -19.19
C PRO A 227 9.64 -6.20 -18.94
N MET A 228 8.89 -5.68 -17.97
CA MET A 228 7.57 -6.16 -17.61
C MET A 228 6.70 -5.02 -17.08
N GLU A 229 5.41 -5.27 -16.94
CA GLU A 229 4.48 -4.35 -16.29
C GLU A 229 4.75 -4.31 -14.78
N LEU A 230 4.53 -3.12 -14.18
CA LEU A 230 4.63 -2.91 -12.73
C LEU A 230 3.26 -2.58 -12.19
N SER A 231 2.89 -3.18 -11.08
CA SER A 231 1.62 -2.97 -10.40
C SER A 231 1.83 -2.80 -8.91
N THR A 232 1.01 -1.99 -8.28
CA THR A 232 0.94 -1.89 -6.83
C THR A 232 -0.44 -2.36 -6.37
N TYR A 233 -0.46 -3.23 -5.38
CA TYR A 233 -1.67 -3.73 -4.77
C TYR A 233 -1.76 -3.25 -3.33
N PHE A 234 -2.82 -2.48 -3.02
CA PHE A 234 -3.08 -2.00 -1.67
C PHE A 234 -4.28 -2.71 -1.07
N ARG A 235 -4.14 -3.12 0.18
CA ARG A 235 -5.22 -3.69 0.96
C ARG A 235 -5.32 -3.03 2.31
N ILE A 236 -6.49 -2.48 2.60
CA ILE A 236 -6.86 -1.98 3.92
C ILE A 236 -7.72 -3.05 4.58
N ASN A 237 -7.26 -3.56 5.72
CA ASN A 237 -7.96 -4.60 6.46
C ASN A 237 -8.51 -4.09 7.80
N GLU A 238 -7.95 -3.04 8.33
CA GLU A 238 -8.26 -2.56 9.67
C GLU A 238 -9.33 -1.44 9.64
N ARG A 239 -10.34 -1.55 10.50
CA ARG A 239 -11.41 -0.56 10.62
C ARG A 239 -10.87 0.78 11.17
N ASN A 240 -11.36 1.89 10.62
CA ASN A 240 -10.94 3.27 10.96
C ASN A 240 -9.46 3.56 10.75
N THR A 241 -8.80 2.82 9.88
CA THR A 241 -7.41 3.06 9.48
C THR A 241 -7.40 3.78 8.14
N GLY A 242 -6.62 4.85 8.06
CA GLY A 242 -6.26 5.47 6.79
C GLY A 242 -5.03 4.78 6.23
N GLN A 243 -5.07 4.44 4.95
CA GLN A 243 -3.89 4.02 4.21
C GLN A 243 -3.39 5.20 3.39
N PHE A 244 -2.14 5.57 3.62
CA PHE A 244 -1.49 6.72 2.98
C PHE A 244 -0.23 6.21 2.29
N GLU A 245 -0.19 6.41 0.98
CA GLU A 245 0.85 5.88 0.11
C GLU A 245 1.48 6.98 -0.74
N ARG A 246 2.76 6.77 -1.05
CA ARG A 246 3.48 7.76 -1.86
C ARG A 246 4.34 7.11 -2.95
#